data_abebadddbf7c2ff0e99185273f3e10f3
#
_entry.id   abebadddbf7c2ff0e99185273f3e10f3
#
_cell.length_a   1.000
_cell.length_b   1.000
_cell.length_c   1.000
_cell.angle_alpha   90.00
_cell.angle_beta   90.00
_cell.angle_gamma   90.00
#
_symmetry.space_group_name_H-M   'P 1'
#
loop_
_entity.id
_entity.type
_entity.pdbx_description
1 polymer ?
#
loop_
_entity_poly.entity_id
_entity_poly.type
_entity_poly.pdbx_seq_one_letter_code
_entity_poly.pdbx_strand_id
1 'polypeptide(L)'
;MAWKLCVATALAVAVFTTAGALSAPALQAADLEVKIDQFAFDPQRVTVKAGTTVTWTNEDDVPHTIASSSKLFKSKALDTNDKFSFTFTTPGTYEYFCSLHPHMTGAVVVEAATGSGATQ
;
A
#
# COMPACT_ATOMS: atom_id res chain seq x y z
N MET A 1 -0.83 -74.43 35.27
CA MET A 1 0.12 -73.75 34.40
C MET A 1 -0.59 -72.58 33.81
N ALA A 2 -0.25 -71.42 34.30
CA ALA A 2 -0.84 -70.18 33.81
C ALA A 2 0.07 -69.54 32.73
N TRP A 3 -0.42 -69.50 31.55
CA TRP A 3 0.30 -68.79 30.48
C TRP A 3 -0.13 -67.31 30.45
N LYS A 4 0.78 -66.51 30.89
CA LYS A 4 0.56 -65.09 30.77
C LYS A 4 0.97 -64.67 29.37
N LEU A 5 0.00 -64.38 28.55
CA LEU A 5 0.20 -63.70 27.29
C LEU A 5 0.47 -62.24 27.58
N CYS A 6 1.71 -61.83 27.38
CA CYS A 6 2.02 -60.42 27.36
C CYS A 6 1.59 -59.85 26.02
N VAL A 7 0.47 -59.16 26.04
CA VAL A 7 0.06 -58.35 24.89
C VAL A 7 0.84 -57.05 24.94
N ALA A 8 1.84 -56.96 24.11
CA ALA A 8 2.52 -55.70 23.91
C ALA A 8 1.66 -54.83 23.01
N THR A 9 0.97 -53.90 23.65
CA THR A 9 0.28 -52.86 22.91
C THR A 9 1.31 -51.88 22.39
N ALA A 10 1.61 -51.96 21.12
CA ALA A 10 2.40 -50.94 20.44
C ALA A 10 1.52 -49.68 20.32
N LEU A 11 1.83 -48.68 21.13
CA LEU A 11 1.27 -47.37 20.94
C LEU A 11 1.94 -46.73 19.69
N ALA A 12 1.19 -46.73 18.61
CA ALA A 12 1.58 -45.98 17.44
C ALA A 12 1.36 -44.50 17.76
N VAL A 13 2.46 -43.79 18.05
CA VAL A 13 2.41 -42.34 18.16
C VAL A 13 2.30 -41.81 16.74
N ALA A 14 1.10 -41.43 16.36
CA ALA A 14 0.90 -40.70 15.13
C ALA A 14 1.45 -39.28 15.34
N VAL A 15 2.63 -39.05 14.81
CA VAL A 15 3.18 -37.69 14.76
C VAL A 15 2.44 -36.93 13.64
N PHE A 16 1.44 -36.19 14.05
CA PHE A 16 0.82 -35.23 13.15
C PHE A 16 1.79 -34.07 12.96
N THR A 17 2.60 -34.15 11.94
CA THR A 17 3.33 -32.97 11.47
C THR A 17 2.31 -32.06 10.82
N THR A 18 1.79 -31.13 11.58
CA THR A 18 1.07 -30.01 11.00
C THR A 18 2.11 -29.20 10.20
N ALA A 19 2.15 -29.43 8.91
CA ALA A 19 2.84 -28.52 8.03
C ALA A 19 2.08 -27.20 8.09
N GLY A 20 2.52 -26.31 8.98
CA GLY A 20 2.01 -24.96 8.99
C GLY A 20 2.33 -24.36 7.64
N ALA A 21 1.29 -24.07 6.85
CA ALA A 21 1.47 -23.32 5.64
C ALA A 21 2.02 -21.94 6.03
N LEU A 22 3.32 -21.76 5.82
CA LEU A 22 3.90 -20.43 5.88
C LEU A 22 3.36 -19.66 4.67
N SER A 23 2.22 -19.04 4.90
CA SER A 23 1.72 -18.04 3.95
C SER A 23 2.74 -16.91 3.97
N ALA A 24 3.54 -16.80 2.93
CA ALA A 24 4.35 -15.62 2.73
C ALA A 24 3.41 -14.41 2.75
N PRO A 25 3.70 -13.36 3.54
CA PRO A 25 2.88 -12.18 3.48
C PRO A 25 2.89 -11.70 2.03
N ALA A 26 1.71 -11.64 1.43
CA ALA A 26 1.58 -11.01 0.13
C ALA A 26 2.22 -9.63 0.23
N LEU A 27 3.14 -9.32 -0.68
CA LEU A 27 3.70 -7.98 -0.80
C LEU A 27 2.53 -7.05 -1.09
N GLN A 28 1.88 -6.60 -0.02
CA GLN A 28 0.90 -5.54 -0.18
C GLN A 28 1.66 -4.26 -0.48
N ALA A 29 1.27 -3.61 -1.56
CA ALA A 29 1.70 -2.28 -1.83
C ALA A 29 1.45 -1.44 -0.57
N ALA A 30 2.47 -0.78 -0.07
CA ALA A 30 2.32 0.08 1.08
C ALA A 30 1.43 1.26 0.70
N ASP A 31 0.45 1.56 1.53
CA ASP A 31 -0.33 2.78 1.39
C ASP A 31 0.50 3.95 1.93
N LEU A 32 0.44 5.06 1.25
CA LEU A 32 1.14 6.28 1.64
C LEU A 32 0.15 7.42 1.80
N GLU A 33 0.30 8.19 2.84
CA GLU A 33 -0.53 9.36 3.09
C GLU A 33 0.25 10.65 2.83
N VAL A 34 -0.38 11.58 2.11
CA VAL A 34 0.09 12.95 1.90
C VAL A 34 -0.92 13.87 2.58
N LYS A 35 -0.44 14.73 3.43
CA LYS A 35 -1.27 15.74 4.10
C LYS A 35 -1.31 17.01 3.27
N ILE A 36 -2.46 17.65 3.29
CA ILE A 36 -2.63 18.99 2.73
C ILE A 36 -2.83 19.91 3.93
N ASP A 37 -1.86 20.76 4.17
CA ASP A 37 -1.89 21.66 5.31
C ASP A 37 -1.09 22.94 4.98
N GLN A 38 -1.57 24.07 5.46
CA GLN A 38 -0.94 25.37 5.23
C GLN A 38 -0.64 25.64 3.75
N PHE A 39 -1.61 25.29 2.89
CA PHE A 39 -1.49 25.48 1.44
C PHE A 39 -0.29 24.75 0.82
N ALA A 40 0.03 23.58 1.34
CA ALA A 40 1.12 22.74 0.86
C ALA A 40 0.75 21.27 0.90
N PHE A 41 1.35 20.49 0.01
CA PHE A 41 1.33 19.02 0.07
C PHE A 41 2.54 18.57 0.87
N ASP A 42 2.31 17.75 1.88
CA ASP A 42 3.36 17.26 2.78
C ASP A 42 3.30 15.73 2.94
N PRO A 43 4.32 15.00 2.52
CA PRO A 43 5.50 15.46 1.77
C PRO A 43 5.14 15.96 0.36
N GLN A 44 5.88 16.96 -0.12
CA GLN A 44 5.65 17.51 -1.46
C GLN A 44 6.02 16.52 -2.57
N ARG A 45 7.05 15.71 -2.35
CA ARG A 45 7.52 14.69 -3.28
C ARG A 45 7.66 13.36 -2.55
N VAL A 46 7.10 12.32 -3.12
CA VAL A 46 7.16 10.97 -2.56
C VAL A 46 7.62 10.00 -3.64
N THR A 47 8.34 8.97 -3.21
CA THR A 47 8.74 7.86 -4.07
C THR A 47 8.08 6.59 -3.55
N VAL A 48 7.34 5.90 -4.42
CA VAL A 48 6.56 4.73 -4.07
C VAL A 48 6.83 3.60 -5.08
N LYS A 49 6.50 2.39 -4.69
CA LYS A 49 6.56 1.24 -5.60
C LYS A 49 5.26 1.16 -6.40
N ALA A 50 5.36 0.63 -7.62
CA ALA A 50 4.18 0.36 -8.44
C ALA A 50 3.19 -0.52 -7.67
N GLY A 51 1.93 -0.18 -7.69
CA GLY A 51 0.86 -0.80 -6.92
C GLY A 51 0.51 -0.07 -5.63
N THR A 52 1.25 0.96 -5.25
CA THR A 52 0.98 1.75 -4.05
C THR A 52 -0.23 2.64 -4.24
N THR A 53 -1.08 2.70 -3.23
CA THR A 53 -2.18 3.68 -3.15
C THR A 53 -1.71 4.88 -2.33
N VAL A 54 -1.78 6.06 -2.93
CA VAL A 54 -1.50 7.32 -2.26
C VAL A 54 -2.83 7.97 -1.89
N THR A 55 -2.95 8.37 -0.64
CA THR A 55 -4.14 9.04 -0.11
C THR A 55 -3.76 10.44 0.34
N TRP A 56 -4.45 11.43 -0.20
CA TRP A 56 -4.33 12.82 0.22
C TRP A 56 -5.45 13.14 1.20
N THR A 57 -5.10 13.75 2.32
CA THR A 57 -6.06 14.20 3.33
C THR A 57 -5.94 15.71 3.49
N ASN A 58 -7.04 16.42 3.32
CA ASN A 58 -7.05 17.86 3.55
C ASN A 58 -7.19 18.15 5.05
N GLU A 59 -6.15 18.71 5.64
CA GLU A 59 -6.14 19.14 7.03
C GLU A 59 -6.30 20.66 7.18
N ASP A 60 -6.38 21.39 6.06
CA ASP A 60 -6.65 22.83 6.07
C ASP A 60 -8.14 23.12 6.31
N ASP A 61 -8.43 24.32 6.69
CA ASP A 61 -9.79 24.84 6.86
C ASP A 61 -10.39 25.45 5.58
N VAL A 62 -9.68 25.31 4.45
CA VAL A 62 -10.13 25.72 3.12
C VAL A 62 -10.10 24.54 2.16
N PRO A 63 -10.96 24.53 1.12
CA PRO A 63 -10.97 23.44 0.15
C PRO A 63 -9.68 23.39 -0.69
N HIS A 64 -9.26 22.17 -1.02
CA HIS A 64 -8.16 21.90 -1.94
C HIS A 64 -8.54 20.79 -2.91
N THR A 65 -7.82 20.70 -4.03
CA THR A 65 -7.97 19.62 -5.00
C THR A 65 -6.63 18.97 -5.27
N ILE A 66 -6.67 17.77 -5.83
CA ILE A 66 -5.49 17.10 -6.40
C ILE A 66 -5.77 16.90 -7.88
N ALA A 67 -5.02 17.58 -8.75
CA ALA A 67 -5.18 17.47 -10.18
C ALA A 67 -3.86 17.08 -10.83
N SER A 68 -3.87 15.96 -11.54
CA SER A 68 -2.70 15.49 -12.28
C SER A 68 -2.40 16.44 -13.45
N SER A 69 -1.14 16.82 -13.60
CA SER A 69 -0.72 17.65 -14.74
C SER A 69 -0.90 16.94 -16.07
N SER A 70 -0.86 15.61 -16.07
CA SER A 70 -1.13 14.77 -17.24
C SER A 70 -2.59 14.38 -17.40
N LYS A 71 -3.49 14.87 -16.55
CA LYS A 71 -4.92 14.56 -16.53
C LYS A 71 -5.24 13.10 -16.23
N LEU A 72 -4.34 12.38 -15.59
CA LEU A 72 -4.54 10.98 -15.24
C LEU A 72 -5.54 10.82 -14.10
N PHE A 73 -5.54 11.74 -13.15
CA PHE A 73 -6.46 11.76 -12.01
C PHE A 73 -6.84 13.19 -11.64
N LYS A 74 -7.99 13.32 -11.03
CA LYS A 74 -8.48 14.60 -10.53
C LYS A 74 -9.47 14.34 -9.41
N SER A 75 -9.25 14.97 -8.26
CA SER A 75 -10.24 14.94 -7.18
C SER A 75 -11.31 16.00 -7.38
N LYS A 76 -12.45 15.81 -6.70
CA LYS A 76 -13.35 16.94 -6.40
C LYS A 76 -12.66 17.88 -5.40
N ALA A 77 -13.30 19.00 -5.11
CA ALA A 77 -12.85 19.85 -4.01
C ALA A 77 -12.99 19.07 -2.70
N LEU A 78 -11.89 19.01 -1.95
CA LEU A 78 -11.84 18.34 -0.66
C LEU A 78 -12.01 19.38 0.44
N ASP A 79 -13.03 19.22 1.25
CA ASP A 79 -13.22 20.01 2.46
C ASP A 79 -12.31 19.47 3.57
N THR A 80 -12.28 20.13 4.71
CA THR A 80 -11.48 19.70 5.87
C THR A 80 -11.80 18.25 6.22
N ASN A 81 -10.76 17.45 6.36
CA ASN A 81 -10.77 16.00 6.64
C ASN A 81 -11.25 15.11 5.48
N ASP A 82 -11.61 15.67 4.35
CA ASP A 82 -11.90 14.87 3.16
C ASP A 82 -10.64 14.27 2.58
N LYS A 83 -10.79 13.13 1.91
CA LYS A 83 -9.69 12.34 1.35
C LYS A 83 -9.91 12.06 -0.13
N PHE A 84 -8.80 11.89 -0.84
CA PHE A 84 -8.75 11.39 -2.20
C PHE A 84 -7.64 10.36 -2.29
N SER A 85 -7.91 9.25 -2.99
CA SER A 85 -6.90 8.19 -3.16
C SER A 85 -6.75 7.84 -4.63
N PHE A 86 -5.53 7.51 -5.02
CA PHE A 86 -5.22 7.00 -6.34
C PHE A 86 -4.15 5.92 -6.25
N THR A 87 -4.33 4.82 -6.99
CA THR A 87 -3.36 3.71 -7.03
C THR A 87 -2.47 3.85 -8.26
N PHE A 88 -1.16 3.92 -8.02
CA PHE A 88 -0.16 4.09 -9.06
C PHE A 88 0.41 2.74 -9.46
N THR A 89 0.10 2.28 -10.68
CA THR A 89 0.51 0.95 -11.15
C THR A 89 1.64 0.98 -12.17
N THR A 90 1.89 2.12 -12.79
CA THR A 90 2.89 2.26 -13.86
C THR A 90 4.03 3.12 -13.39
N PRO A 91 5.30 2.66 -13.50
CA PRO A 91 6.45 3.51 -13.18
C PRO A 91 6.47 4.81 -13.96
N GLY A 92 6.91 5.87 -13.32
CA GLY A 92 7.00 7.20 -13.91
C GLY A 92 6.96 8.28 -12.83
N THR A 93 7.02 9.52 -13.28
CA THR A 93 6.88 10.69 -12.41
C THR A 93 5.55 11.37 -12.71
N TYR A 94 4.74 11.53 -11.67
CA TYR A 94 3.40 12.09 -11.77
C TYR A 94 3.33 13.39 -10.99
N GLU A 95 3.38 14.49 -11.72
CA GLU A 95 3.22 15.81 -11.12
C GLU A 95 1.76 16.14 -10.95
N TYR A 96 1.43 16.86 -9.88
CA TYR A 96 0.08 17.28 -9.60
C TYR A 96 0.08 18.67 -8.93
N PHE A 97 -1.08 19.28 -8.88
CA PHE A 97 -1.26 20.60 -8.31
C PHE A 97 -2.68 20.74 -7.74
N CYS A 98 -2.89 21.78 -6.98
CA CYS A 98 -4.22 22.17 -6.55
C CYS A 98 -4.84 23.12 -7.58
N SER A 99 -5.96 22.77 -8.18
CA SER A 99 -6.61 23.62 -9.20
C SER A 99 -7.21 24.89 -8.63
N LEU A 100 -7.47 24.94 -7.33
CA LEU A 100 -7.93 26.15 -6.64
C LEU A 100 -6.79 27.07 -6.22
N HIS A 101 -5.58 26.52 -6.07
CA HIS A 101 -4.38 27.21 -5.62
C HIS A 101 -3.19 26.69 -6.44
N PRO A 102 -3.04 27.12 -7.71
CA PRO A 102 -2.09 26.48 -8.65
C PRO A 102 -0.61 26.52 -8.24
N HIS A 103 -0.25 27.33 -7.25
CA HIS A 103 1.11 27.34 -6.70
C HIS A 103 1.40 26.13 -5.81
N MET A 104 0.36 25.46 -5.33
CA MET A 104 0.50 24.22 -4.58
C MET A 104 0.78 23.10 -5.56
N THR A 105 1.99 22.57 -5.51
CA THR A 105 2.42 21.49 -6.40
C THR A 105 3.02 20.33 -5.61
N GLY A 106 2.96 19.14 -6.19
CA GLY A 106 3.57 17.96 -5.65
C GLY A 106 3.92 16.96 -6.74
N ALA A 107 4.56 15.89 -6.37
CA ALA A 107 4.91 14.83 -7.31
C ALA A 107 4.94 13.47 -6.62
N VAL A 108 4.50 12.45 -7.34
CA VAL A 108 4.66 11.05 -6.96
C VAL A 108 5.59 10.40 -7.97
N VAL A 109 6.71 9.88 -7.49
CA VAL A 109 7.64 9.08 -8.30
C VAL A 109 7.31 7.62 -8.07
N VAL A 110 6.96 6.91 -9.12
CA VAL A 110 6.61 5.48 -9.06
C VAL A 110 7.76 4.68 -9.65
N GLU A 111 8.31 3.80 -8.83
CA GLU A 111 9.36 2.87 -9.22
C GLU A 111 8.76 1.49 -9.49
N ALA A 112 9.46 0.72 -10.33
CA ALA A 112 9.05 -0.65 -10.56
C ALA A 112 8.97 -1.43 -9.25
N ALA A 113 7.96 -2.31 -9.12
CA ALA A 113 7.83 -3.16 -7.97
C ALA A 113 9.09 -4.02 -7.83
N THR A 114 9.68 -4.04 -6.62
CA THR A 114 10.84 -4.88 -6.33
C THR A 114 10.43 -6.33 -6.09
N GLY A 115 11.34 -7.26 -6.35
CA GLY A 115 11.16 -8.67 -6.04
C GLY A 115 10.48 -9.47 -7.13
N SER A 116 10.12 -8.87 -8.24
CA SER A 116 9.53 -9.59 -9.37
C SER A 116 10.56 -10.29 -10.25
N GLY A 117 11.82 -10.35 -9.81
CA GLY A 117 12.85 -10.99 -10.62
C GLY A 117 12.94 -10.42 -12.03
N ALA A 118 12.72 -9.14 -12.15
CA ALA A 118 12.87 -8.50 -13.43
C ALA A 118 14.31 -8.62 -13.83
N THR A 119 14.61 -9.72 -14.38
CA THR A 119 15.82 -9.87 -15.14
C THR A 119 15.65 -9.10 -16.41
N GLN A 120 16.51 -8.30 -16.58
CA GLN A 120 16.52 -7.71 -17.79
C GLN A 120 17.55 -8.23 -18.66
#